data_c9068099507f64af89bb834404649535
#
_entry.id   c9068099507f64af89bb834404649535
#
_cell.length_a   1.000
_cell.length_b   1.000
_cell.length_c   1.000
_cell.angle_alpha   90.00
_cell.angle_beta   90.00
_cell.angle_gamma   90.00
#
_symmetry.space_group_name_H-M   'P 1'
#
loop_
_entity.id
_entity.type
_entity.pdbx_description
1 polymer ?
#
loop_
_entity_poly.entity_id
_entity_poly.type
_entity_poly.pdbx_seq_one_letter_code
_entity_poly.pdbx_strand_id
1 'polypeptide(L)'
;LNLLDIPWHMGANITDQTKLLVSTYLIKADAVTVISFKVKKDLAQFLDRKLHVIYNPRKDVYYEENIKKNKMFLFVGRANDPVKRFNLVRETIESIKEENNLNICGSENPGFGNYLGYISDEKLSKLYNSTKYVFLTSMAEGIGLPMIEAAICGAVPITCSDNETAKEFMPDDFMCEPNSKSIIQKIESINKNYEKNQKLA
;
A
#
# COMPACT_ATOMS: atom_id res chain seq x y z
N LEU A 1 11.71 15.42 -15.11
CA LEU A 1 10.66 15.56 -14.10
C LEU A 1 10.22 14.19 -13.61
N ASN A 2 10.18 14.01 -12.31
CA ASN A 2 9.71 12.78 -11.68
C ASN A 2 8.29 12.99 -11.12
N LEU A 3 7.34 12.16 -11.55
CA LEU A 3 5.97 12.18 -11.07
C LEU A 3 5.79 11.04 -10.07
N LEU A 4 5.65 11.40 -8.81
CA LEU A 4 5.44 10.45 -7.71
C LEU A 4 3.99 9.98 -7.66
N ASP A 5 3.05 10.87 -7.99
CA ASP A 5 1.62 10.58 -7.96
C ASP A 5 0.86 11.51 -8.89
N ILE A 6 -0.28 11.06 -9.37
CA ILE A 6 -1.16 11.83 -10.23
C ILE A 6 -2.55 11.86 -9.57
N PRO A 7 -3.18 13.03 -9.41
CA PRO A 7 -4.43 13.15 -8.65
C PRO A 7 -5.55 12.20 -9.11
N TRP A 8 -5.72 11.96 -10.42
CA TRP A 8 -6.74 11.03 -10.93
C TRP A 8 -6.45 9.55 -10.65
N HIS A 9 -5.19 9.21 -10.40
CA HIS A 9 -4.80 7.88 -9.98
C HIS A 9 -5.36 7.54 -8.60
N MET A 10 -5.64 8.54 -7.79
CA MET A 10 -6.22 8.42 -6.45
C MET A 10 -7.75 8.57 -6.44
N GLY A 11 -8.41 8.44 -7.58
CA GLY A 11 -9.87 8.54 -7.70
C GLY A 11 -10.42 9.97 -7.63
N ALA A 12 -9.58 10.99 -7.68
CA ALA A 12 -10.05 12.37 -7.74
C ALA A 12 -10.65 12.68 -9.11
N ASN A 13 -11.81 13.33 -9.14
CA ASN A 13 -12.39 13.90 -10.35
C ASN A 13 -11.51 15.04 -10.83
N ILE A 14 -10.74 14.79 -11.89
CA ILE A 14 -9.84 15.80 -12.44
C ILE A 14 -10.54 16.55 -13.53
N THR A 15 -10.55 17.87 -13.37
CA THR A 15 -11.02 18.77 -14.41
C THR A 15 -10.09 18.69 -15.62
N ASP A 16 -10.63 18.95 -16.83
CA ASP A 16 -9.84 19.01 -18.05
C ASP A 16 -8.74 20.09 -17.96
N GLN A 17 -8.95 21.13 -17.14
CA GLN A 17 -7.93 22.13 -16.84
C GLN A 17 -6.71 21.54 -16.13
N THR A 18 -6.89 20.64 -15.17
CA THR A 18 -5.77 19.98 -14.48
C THR A 18 -5.01 19.07 -15.43
N LYS A 19 -5.71 18.32 -16.28
CA LYS A 19 -5.07 17.49 -17.33
C LYS A 19 -4.25 18.33 -18.29
N LEU A 20 -4.81 19.45 -18.76
CA LEU A 20 -4.14 20.38 -19.66
C LEU A 20 -2.90 21.02 -19.00
N LEU A 21 -3.01 21.44 -17.74
CA LEU A 21 -1.90 22.03 -17.00
C LEU A 21 -0.74 21.03 -16.86
N VAL A 22 -1.03 19.81 -16.41
CA VAL A 22 -0.03 18.75 -16.25
C VAL A 22 0.64 18.42 -17.59
N SER A 23 -0.14 18.21 -18.65
CA SER A 23 0.41 17.93 -19.98
C SER A 23 1.27 19.07 -20.51
N THR A 24 0.88 20.34 -20.31
CA THR A 24 1.63 21.51 -20.74
C THR A 24 3.01 21.62 -20.08
N TYR A 25 3.10 21.31 -18.79
CA TYR A 25 4.39 21.29 -18.08
C TYR A 25 5.24 20.09 -18.48
N LEU A 26 4.64 18.91 -18.62
CA LEU A 26 5.36 17.68 -18.96
C LEU A 26 5.94 17.69 -20.37
N ILE A 27 5.28 18.36 -21.34
CA ILE A 27 5.78 18.50 -22.71
C ILE A 27 7.11 19.26 -22.76
N LYS A 28 7.35 20.19 -21.83
CA LYS A 28 8.56 21.01 -21.76
C LYS A 28 9.74 20.33 -21.07
N ALA A 29 9.54 19.19 -20.42
CA ALA A 29 10.60 18.47 -19.70
C ALA A 29 11.49 17.71 -20.72
N ASP A 30 12.81 17.63 -20.50
CA ASP A 30 13.72 16.83 -21.33
C ASP A 30 13.38 15.34 -21.26
N ALA A 31 13.05 14.85 -20.06
CA ALA A 31 12.59 13.48 -19.80
C ALA A 31 11.49 13.48 -18.74
N VAL A 32 10.60 12.49 -18.81
CA VAL A 32 9.57 12.26 -17.80
C VAL A 32 9.73 10.86 -17.23
N THR A 33 9.87 10.78 -15.91
CA THR A 33 9.90 9.52 -15.17
C THR A 33 8.64 9.34 -14.33
N VAL A 34 8.21 8.12 -14.18
CA VAL A 34 7.05 7.69 -13.37
C VAL A 34 7.44 6.54 -12.47
N ILE A 35 6.71 6.37 -11.36
CA ILE A 35 7.11 5.44 -10.31
C ILE A 35 6.51 4.03 -10.44
N SER A 36 5.61 3.78 -11.40
CA SER A 36 5.04 2.45 -11.66
C SER A 36 4.53 2.35 -13.10
N PHE A 37 4.31 1.14 -13.58
CA PHE A 37 3.68 0.91 -14.88
C PHE A 37 2.23 1.36 -14.90
N LYS A 38 1.53 1.27 -13.76
CA LYS A 38 0.16 1.81 -13.64
C LYS A 38 0.15 3.32 -13.86
N VAL A 39 1.03 4.06 -13.19
CA VAL A 39 1.16 5.52 -13.40
C VAL A 39 1.57 5.84 -14.84
N LYS A 40 2.46 5.04 -15.44
CA LYS A 40 2.81 5.15 -16.87
C LYS A 40 1.60 5.01 -17.78
N LYS A 41 0.80 3.96 -17.58
CA LYS A 41 -0.41 3.66 -18.35
C LYS A 41 -1.43 4.81 -18.25
N ASP A 42 -1.63 5.33 -17.03
CA ASP A 42 -2.56 6.42 -16.80
C ASP A 42 -2.11 7.71 -17.49
N LEU A 43 -0.84 8.05 -17.37
CA LEU A 43 -0.30 9.27 -17.96
C LEU A 43 -0.23 9.21 -19.49
N ALA A 44 0.05 8.05 -20.08
CA ALA A 44 0.11 7.86 -21.53
C ALA A 44 -1.23 8.14 -22.24
N GLN A 45 -2.36 8.15 -21.52
CA GLN A 45 -3.66 8.54 -22.07
C GLN A 45 -3.76 10.04 -22.40
N PHE A 46 -2.88 10.86 -21.81
CA PHE A 46 -2.92 12.33 -21.90
C PHE A 46 -1.63 12.94 -22.46
N LEU A 47 -0.58 12.13 -22.58
CA LEU A 47 0.73 12.62 -22.96
C LEU A 47 1.37 11.69 -24.00
N ASP A 48 1.43 12.17 -25.25
CA ASP A 48 2.10 11.44 -26.34
C ASP A 48 3.61 11.70 -26.30
N ARG A 49 4.30 10.99 -25.39
CA ARG A 49 5.77 10.98 -25.33
C ARG A 49 6.30 9.80 -24.56
N LYS A 50 7.60 9.53 -24.71
CA LYS A 50 8.27 8.45 -23.99
C LYS A 50 8.29 8.71 -22.49
N LEU A 51 7.75 7.75 -21.73
CA LEU A 51 7.74 7.74 -20.27
C LEU A 51 8.66 6.62 -19.76
N HIS A 52 9.53 6.93 -18.80
CA HIS A 52 10.46 5.99 -18.21
C HIS A 52 9.96 5.61 -16.81
N VAL A 53 9.80 4.32 -16.56
CA VAL A 53 9.48 3.82 -15.23
C VAL A 53 10.76 3.73 -14.42
N ILE A 54 10.79 4.44 -13.29
CA ILE A 54 11.87 4.37 -12.29
C ILE A 54 11.19 4.25 -10.93
N TYR A 55 11.24 3.06 -10.34
CA TYR A 55 10.66 2.80 -9.04
C TYR A 55 11.33 3.63 -7.96
N ASN A 56 10.56 4.04 -6.95
CA ASN A 56 11.14 4.68 -5.78
C ASN A 56 12.09 3.70 -5.08
N PRO A 57 13.31 4.14 -4.70
CA PRO A 57 14.20 3.31 -3.93
C PRO A 57 13.60 3.03 -2.55
N ARG A 58 13.85 1.85 -2.01
CA ARG A 58 13.60 1.56 -0.61
C ARG A 58 14.57 2.35 0.27
N LYS A 59 14.17 2.62 1.51
CA LYS A 59 15.11 3.09 2.53
C LYS A 59 15.87 1.90 3.12
N ASP A 60 17.16 2.07 3.36
CA ASP A 60 18.02 1.00 3.89
C ASP A 60 17.65 0.55 5.32
N VAL A 61 16.86 1.35 6.03
CA VAL A 61 16.33 1.02 7.35
C VAL A 61 15.34 -0.16 7.35
N TYR A 62 14.73 -0.46 6.19
CA TYR A 62 13.81 -1.59 6.05
C TYR A 62 14.57 -2.83 5.58
N TYR A 63 14.72 -3.79 6.48
CA TYR A 63 15.34 -5.10 6.22
C TYR A 63 14.75 -6.14 7.18
N GLU A 64 14.82 -7.41 6.80
CA GLU A 64 14.35 -8.49 7.65
C GLU A 64 15.30 -8.68 8.84
N GLU A 65 14.72 -8.60 10.03
CA GLU A 65 15.39 -8.94 11.29
C GLU A 65 14.84 -10.29 11.79
N ASN A 66 15.68 -11.08 12.43
CA ASN A 66 15.21 -12.34 13.03
C ASN A 66 14.43 -12.10 14.34
N ILE A 67 13.29 -11.40 14.21
CA ILE A 67 12.40 -11.03 15.31
C ILE A 67 11.16 -11.92 15.28
N LYS A 68 10.79 -12.46 16.45
CA LYS A 68 9.54 -13.22 16.57
C LYS A 68 8.33 -12.31 16.26
N LYS A 69 7.48 -12.75 15.33
CA LYS A 69 6.21 -12.08 15.01
C LYS A 69 5.24 -12.21 16.19
N ASN A 70 5.15 -11.19 17.03
CA ASN A 70 4.29 -11.16 18.23
C ASN A 70 3.08 -10.22 18.10
N LYS A 71 2.98 -9.48 16.99
CA LYS A 71 1.86 -8.60 16.63
C LYS A 71 1.10 -9.21 15.46
N MET A 72 -0.23 -9.11 15.49
CA MET A 72 -1.03 -9.74 14.44
C MET A 72 -1.18 -8.82 13.23
N PHE A 73 -1.69 -7.60 13.42
CA PHE A 73 -2.10 -6.71 12.35
C PHE A 73 -1.50 -5.32 12.47
N LEU A 74 -1.23 -4.71 11.32
CA LEU A 74 -0.78 -3.34 11.21
C LEU A 74 -1.45 -2.66 10.00
N PHE A 75 -1.88 -1.42 10.20
CA PHE A 75 -2.25 -0.49 9.14
C PHE A 75 -1.32 0.72 9.16
N VAL A 76 -0.81 1.12 8.00
CA VAL A 76 0.07 2.29 7.85
C VAL A 76 -0.52 3.21 6.79
N GLY A 77 -0.95 4.39 7.21
CA GLY A 77 -1.52 5.38 6.29
C GLY A 77 -2.49 6.35 6.94
N ARG A 78 -3.10 7.19 6.11
CA ARG A 78 -4.15 8.13 6.49
C ARG A 78 -5.48 7.37 6.60
N ALA A 79 -5.90 7.04 7.83
CA ALA A 79 -7.11 6.24 8.06
C ALA A 79 -8.40 6.96 7.61
N ASN A 80 -8.42 8.29 7.60
CA ASN A 80 -9.57 9.10 7.17
C ASN A 80 -9.59 9.36 5.64
N ASP A 81 -8.57 8.91 4.91
CA ASP A 81 -8.54 9.01 3.44
C ASP A 81 -9.39 7.87 2.83
N PRO A 82 -10.48 8.19 2.11
CA PRO A 82 -11.35 7.17 1.52
C PRO A 82 -10.62 6.23 0.57
N VAL A 83 -9.55 6.69 -0.09
CA VAL A 83 -8.73 5.89 -0.99
C VAL A 83 -8.05 4.74 -0.24
N LYS A 84 -7.69 4.93 1.03
CA LYS A 84 -7.03 3.92 1.88
C LYS A 84 -7.99 2.84 2.40
N ARG A 85 -9.31 3.06 2.33
CA ARG A 85 -10.36 2.10 2.75
C ARG A 85 -10.13 1.54 4.15
N PHE A 86 -9.80 2.40 5.12
CA PHE A 86 -9.64 1.96 6.50
C PHE A 86 -10.94 1.36 7.08
N ASN A 87 -12.10 1.79 6.61
CA ASN A 87 -13.39 1.18 6.95
C ASN A 87 -13.41 -0.33 6.67
N LEU A 88 -12.81 -0.77 5.56
CA LEU A 88 -12.71 -2.20 5.22
C LEU A 88 -11.80 -2.96 6.21
N VAL A 89 -10.71 -2.33 6.66
CA VAL A 89 -9.85 -2.89 7.72
C VAL A 89 -10.65 -3.02 9.02
N ARG A 90 -11.35 -1.96 9.43
CA ARG A 90 -12.21 -1.95 10.62
C ARG A 90 -13.23 -3.08 10.58
N GLU A 91 -14.02 -3.17 9.51
CA GLU A 91 -15.04 -4.21 9.32
C GLU A 91 -14.43 -5.62 9.40
N THR A 92 -13.26 -5.83 8.80
CA THR A 92 -12.54 -7.10 8.84
C THR A 92 -12.15 -7.46 10.28
N ILE A 93 -11.53 -6.52 11.00
CA ILE A 93 -11.02 -6.72 12.35
C ILE A 93 -12.15 -6.90 13.36
N GLU A 94 -13.25 -6.16 13.24
CA GLU A 94 -14.47 -6.33 14.04
C GLU A 94 -15.05 -7.74 13.84
N SER A 95 -15.11 -8.21 12.59
CA SER A 95 -15.66 -9.53 12.26
C SER A 95 -14.89 -10.69 12.90
N ILE A 96 -13.56 -10.54 13.04
CA ILE A 96 -12.69 -11.55 13.67
C ILE A 96 -12.41 -11.26 15.16
N LYS A 97 -12.96 -10.18 15.73
CA LYS A 97 -12.80 -9.73 17.13
C LYS A 97 -11.35 -9.50 17.57
N GLU A 98 -10.54 -8.93 16.69
CA GLU A 98 -9.10 -8.75 16.87
C GLU A 98 -8.68 -7.28 17.05
N GLU A 99 -9.58 -6.40 17.51
CA GLU A 99 -9.34 -4.95 17.63
C GLU A 99 -8.07 -4.62 18.44
N ASN A 100 -7.87 -5.30 19.57
CA ASN A 100 -6.71 -5.09 20.42
C ASN A 100 -5.38 -5.54 19.78
N ASN A 101 -5.42 -6.30 18.70
CA ASN A 101 -4.27 -6.78 17.95
C ASN A 101 -3.99 -6.02 16.65
N LEU A 102 -4.77 -4.97 16.36
CA LEU A 102 -4.53 -4.04 15.26
C LEU A 102 -3.74 -2.82 15.76
N ASN A 103 -2.53 -2.62 15.23
CA ASN A 103 -1.77 -1.39 15.40
C ASN A 103 -2.00 -0.47 14.20
N ILE A 104 -2.02 0.85 14.44
CA ILE A 104 -2.30 1.85 13.39
C ILE A 104 -1.26 2.96 13.48
N CYS A 105 -0.53 3.18 12.39
CA CYS A 105 0.41 4.28 12.22
C CYS A 105 -0.10 5.25 11.16
N GLY A 106 -0.12 6.53 11.49
CA GLY A 106 -0.58 7.57 10.56
C GLY A 106 -0.75 8.91 11.23
N SER A 107 -1.20 9.90 10.45
CA SER A 107 -1.36 11.28 10.92
C SER A 107 -2.62 11.50 11.77
N GLU A 108 -3.59 10.59 11.72
CA GLU A 108 -4.91 10.77 12.31
C GLU A 108 -5.34 9.53 13.10
N ASN A 109 -5.94 9.77 14.27
CA ASN A 109 -6.49 8.69 15.09
C ASN A 109 -7.90 8.32 14.58
N PRO A 110 -8.11 7.10 14.08
CA PRO A 110 -9.42 6.67 13.59
C PRO A 110 -10.41 6.29 14.72
N GLY A 111 -10.02 6.39 15.99
CA GLY A 111 -10.84 5.96 17.13
C GLY A 111 -11.10 4.45 17.15
N PHE A 112 -10.17 3.64 16.66
CA PHE A 112 -10.26 2.19 16.56
C PHE A 112 -8.86 1.56 16.64
N GLY A 113 -8.71 0.39 17.25
CA GLY A 113 -7.43 -0.29 17.42
C GLY A 113 -6.43 0.48 18.28
N ASN A 114 -5.16 0.09 18.22
CA ASN A 114 -4.05 0.70 18.96
C ASN A 114 -3.38 1.77 18.08
N TYR A 115 -3.78 3.02 18.22
CA TYR A 115 -3.21 4.12 17.46
C TYR A 115 -1.85 4.53 18.02
N LEU A 116 -0.81 4.48 17.19
CA LEU A 116 0.58 4.78 17.55
C LEU A 116 1.05 6.15 17.05
N GLY A 117 0.20 6.86 16.29
CA GLY A 117 0.57 8.14 15.68
C GLY A 117 1.58 8.00 14.54
N TYR A 118 2.24 9.11 14.24
CA TYR A 118 3.36 9.11 13.30
C TYR A 118 4.63 8.68 14.03
N ILE A 119 5.28 7.62 13.55
CA ILE A 119 6.51 7.07 14.14
C ILE A 119 7.68 7.18 13.16
N SER A 120 8.92 7.13 13.66
CA SER A 120 10.11 7.17 12.80
C SER A 120 10.23 5.88 11.96
N ASP A 121 10.99 5.95 10.86
CA ASP A 121 11.23 4.80 9.98
C ASP A 121 11.87 3.62 10.74
N GLU A 122 12.78 3.88 11.68
CA GLU A 122 13.40 2.83 12.49
C GLU A 122 12.39 2.11 13.40
N LYS A 123 11.46 2.85 13.99
CA LYS A 123 10.37 2.27 14.79
C LYS A 123 9.40 1.51 13.90
N LEU A 124 9.10 2.05 12.71
CA LEU A 124 8.22 1.42 11.75
C LEU A 124 8.84 0.11 11.21
N SER A 125 10.14 0.09 10.90
CA SER A 125 10.87 -1.11 10.51
C SER A 125 10.76 -2.22 11.58
N LYS A 126 11.01 -1.89 12.86
CA LYS A 126 10.84 -2.83 13.96
C LYS A 126 9.40 -3.32 14.11
N LEU A 127 8.43 -2.44 13.86
CA LEU A 127 7.01 -2.79 13.92
C LEU A 127 6.64 -3.75 12.79
N TYR A 128 7.08 -3.52 11.55
CA TYR A 128 6.92 -4.45 10.45
C TYR A 128 7.55 -5.82 10.76
N ASN A 129 8.80 -5.82 11.26
CA ASN A 129 9.50 -7.04 11.63
C ASN A 129 8.77 -7.85 12.71
N SER A 130 8.05 -7.21 13.62
CA SER A 130 7.29 -7.89 14.67
C SER A 130 5.85 -8.23 14.30
N THR A 131 5.36 -7.78 13.13
CA THR A 131 3.96 -7.93 12.68
C THR A 131 3.81 -9.10 11.71
N LYS A 132 2.69 -9.82 11.77
CA LYS A 132 2.35 -10.88 10.80
C LYS A 132 1.75 -10.33 9.52
N TYR A 133 0.73 -9.49 9.63
CA TYR A 133 -0.05 -8.99 8.49
C TYR A 133 -0.10 -7.48 8.45
N VAL A 134 0.10 -6.91 7.26
CA VAL A 134 0.01 -5.47 7.03
C VAL A 134 -1.06 -5.20 5.99
N PHE A 135 -2.06 -4.39 6.35
CA PHE A 135 -3.14 -4.04 5.45
C PHE A 135 -2.74 -2.93 4.49
N LEU A 136 -2.86 -3.19 3.19
CA LEU A 136 -2.86 -2.21 2.11
C LEU A 136 -4.16 -2.35 1.31
N THR A 137 -5.25 -1.88 1.88
CA THR A 137 -6.60 -1.99 1.30
C THR A 137 -6.94 -0.87 0.30
N SER A 138 -5.97 -0.03 -0.03
CA SER A 138 -6.14 1.12 -0.90
C SER A 138 -6.70 0.74 -2.27
N MET A 139 -7.62 1.57 -2.81
CA MET A 139 -8.13 1.46 -4.18
C MET A 139 -7.05 1.76 -5.22
N ALA A 140 -6.18 2.72 -4.90
CA ALA A 140 -5.12 3.18 -5.78
C ALA A 140 -3.90 3.59 -4.97
N GLU A 141 -2.73 3.39 -5.56
CA GLU A 141 -1.43 3.79 -5.02
C GLU A 141 -0.53 4.25 -6.17
N GLY A 142 0.43 5.11 -5.87
CA GLY A 142 1.51 5.40 -6.80
C GLY A 142 2.45 4.20 -6.93
N ILE A 143 2.87 3.64 -5.77
CA ILE A 143 3.71 2.44 -5.67
C ILE A 143 3.31 1.55 -4.48
N GLY A 144 2.70 2.09 -3.42
CA GLY A 144 2.33 1.32 -2.24
C GLY A 144 3.53 0.98 -1.35
N LEU A 145 4.37 1.94 -1.02
CA LEU A 145 5.58 1.73 -0.20
C LEU A 145 5.34 0.91 1.07
N PRO A 146 4.27 1.11 1.87
CA PRO A 146 4.02 0.30 3.05
C PRO A 146 3.92 -1.21 2.78
N MET A 147 3.43 -1.61 1.60
CA MET A 147 3.38 -3.01 1.17
C MET A 147 4.79 -3.57 0.95
N ILE A 148 5.62 -2.84 0.21
CA ILE A 148 6.99 -3.24 -0.12
C ILE A 148 7.84 -3.28 1.14
N GLU A 149 7.74 -2.26 1.99
CA GLU A 149 8.46 -2.18 3.27
C GLU A 149 8.08 -3.34 4.21
N ALA A 150 6.78 -3.66 4.28
CA ALA A 150 6.27 -4.78 5.06
C ALA A 150 6.83 -6.11 4.57
N ALA A 151 6.81 -6.37 3.26
CA ALA A 151 7.32 -7.60 2.66
C ALA A 151 8.82 -7.75 2.90
N ILE A 152 9.61 -6.69 2.71
CA ILE A 152 11.06 -6.68 2.99
C ILE A 152 11.36 -6.99 4.47
N CYS A 153 10.52 -6.53 5.40
CA CYS A 153 10.63 -6.84 6.83
C CYS A 153 9.99 -8.19 7.21
N GLY A 154 9.61 -9.00 6.24
CA GLY A 154 9.04 -10.33 6.46
C GLY A 154 7.61 -10.32 7.03
N ALA A 155 6.87 -9.21 6.96
CA ALA A 155 5.42 -9.21 7.19
C ALA A 155 4.69 -9.55 5.90
N VAL A 156 3.52 -10.18 6.00
CA VAL A 156 2.70 -10.50 4.83
C VAL A 156 1.73 -9.36 4.53
N PRO A 157 1.87 -8.66 3.39
CA PRO A 157 0.90 -7.66 2.98
C PRO A 157 -0.44 -8.30 2.61
N ILE A 158 -1.54 -7.69 3.02
CA ILE A 158 -2.90 -8.00 2.59
C ILE A 158 -3.36 -6.89 1.65
N THR A 159 -3.50 -7.19 0.39
CA THR A 159 -3.82 -6.23 -0.68
C THR A 159 -5.11 -6.58 -1.40
N CYS A 160 -5.76 -5.58 -1.99
CA CYS A 160 -6.99 -5.78 -2.75
C CYS A 160 -6.72 -5.92 -4.26
N SER A 161 -7.45 -6.83 -4.91
CA SER A 161 -7.28 -7.19 -6.32
C SER A 161 -7.64 -6.07 -7.30
N ASP A 162 -8.36 -5.06 -6.86
CA ASP A 162 -8.67 -3.87 -7.64
C ASP A 162 -7.58 -2.77 -7.59
N ASN A 163 -6.53 -2.97 -6.78
CA ASN A 163 -5.36 -2.10 -6.78
C ASN A 163 -4.37 -2.54 -7.87
N GLU A 164 -4.45 -1.93 -9.05
CA GLU A 164 -3.59 -2.29 -10.19
C GLU A 164 -2.09 -2.09 -9.91
N THR A 165 -1.71 -1.13 -9.07
CA THR A 165 -0.30 -0.92 -8.70
C THR A 165 0.21 -2.05 -7.83
N ALA A 166 -0.60 -2.57 -6.91
CA ALA A 166 -0.20 -3.68 -6.07
C ALA A 166 0.13 -4.95 -6.89
N LYS A 167 -0.55 -5.16 -8.04
CA LYS A 167 -0.27 -6.27 -8.96
C LYS A 167 1.14 -6.25 -9.58
N GLU A 168 1.80 -5.10 -9.59
CA GLU A 168 3.18 -5.00 -10.09
C GLU A 168 4.19 -5.64 -9.13
N PHE A 169 3.84 -5.76 -7.84
CA PHE A 169 4.77 -6.13 -6.77
C PHE A 169 4.34 -7.39 -5.99
N MET A 170 3.06 -7.72 -6.01
CA MET A 170 2.51 -8.82 -5.23
C MET A 170 1.99 -9.93 -6.14
N PRO A 171 2.32 -11.20 -5.86
CA PRO A 171 1.69 -12.34 -6.53
C PRO A 171 0.16 -12.34 -6.30
N ASP A 172 -0.61 -12.80 -7.29
CA ASP A 172 -2.08 -12.87 -7.21
C ASP A 172 -2.57 -13.69 -6.00
N ASP A 173 -1.79 -14.69 -5.58
CA ASP A 173 -2.09 -15.53 -4.43
C ASP A 173 -2.21 -14.75 -3.11
N PHE A 174 -1.62 -13.55 -3.02
CA PHE A 174 -1.68 -12.67 -1.83
C PHE A 174 -2.76 -11.59 -1.94
N MET A 175 -3.44 -11.50 -3.07
CA MET A 175 -4.49 -10.52 -3.29
C MET A 175 -5.87 -11.09 -2.97
N CYS A 176 -6.81 -10.24 -2.58
CA CYS A 176 -8.18 -10.61 -2.26
C CYS A 176 -9.17 -9.57 -2.80
N GLU A 177 -10.42 -9.95 -2.96
CA GLU A 177 -11.47 -9.00 -3.31
C GLU A 177 -11.64 -7.94 -2.21
N PRO A 178 -12.01 -6.69 -2.55
CA PRO A 178 -12.11 -5.59 -1.60
C PRO A 178 -13.37 -5.69 -0.72
N ASN A 179 -13.48 -6.79 0.02
CA ASN A 179 -14.52 -7.03 1.01
C ASN A 179 -13.97 -7.82 2.19
N SER A 180 -14.55 -7.59 3.37
CA SER A 180 -14.12 -8.19 4.64
C SER A 180 -14.07 -9.72 4.59
N LYS A 181 -15.08 -10.37 3.99
CA LYS A 181 -15.13 -11.82 3.88
C LYS A 181 -13.94 -12.40 3.10
N SER A 182 -13.60 -11.81 1.96
CA SER A 182 -12.47 -12.24 1.14
C SER A 182 -11.14 -12.03 1.85
N ILE A 183 -10.99 -10.92 2.57
CA ILE A 183 -9.80 -10.63 3.38
C ILE A 183 -9.64 -11.69 4.48
N ILE A 184 -10.71 -12.02 5.21
CA ILE A 184 -10.67 -13.04 6.28
C ILE A 184 -10.26 -14.39 5.70
N GLN A 185 -10.89 -14.82 4.60
CA GLN A 185 -10.55 -16.08 3.93
C GLN A 185 -9.07 -16.11 3.47
N LYS A 186 -8.54 -14.99 2.99
CA LYS A 186 -7.14 -14.86 2.60
C LYS A 186 -6.22 -15.03 3.81
N ILE A 187 -6.49 -14.36 4.92
CA ILE A 187 -5.72 -14.49 6.18
C ILE A 187 -5.74 -15.93 6.68
N GLU A 188 -6.89 -16.58 6.68
CA GLU A 188 -7.02 -17.99 7.08
C GLU A 188 -6.22 -18.93 6.17
N SER A 189 -6.27 -18.70 4.87
CA SER A 189 -5.50 -19.47 3.88
C SER A 189 -4.00 -19.33 4.10
N ILE A 190 -3.51 -18.11 4.32
CA ILE A 190 -2.10 -17.83 4.58
C ILE A 190 -1.66 -18.47 5.91
N ASN A 191 -2.50 -18.40 6.95
CA ASN A 191 -2.20 -18.98 8.27
C ASN A 191 -1.95 -20.49 8.23
N LYS A 192 -2.57 -21.24 7.32
CA LYS A 192 -2.38 -22.71 7.20
C LYS A 192 -0.91 -23.07 6.88
N ASN A 193 -0.16 -22.19 6.23
CA ASN A 193 1.24 -22.37 5.85
C ASN A 193 2.01 -21.06 5.98
N TYR A 194 1.90 -20.37 7.12
CA TYR A 194 2.40 -19.02 7.31
C TYR A 194 3.88 -18.86 6.96
N GLU A 195 4.75 -19.72 7.46
CA GLU A 195 6.20 -19.62 7.22
C GLU A 195 6.58 -19.76 5.74
N LYS A 196 5.85 -20.62 5.00
CA LYS A 196 6.03 -20.75 3.55
C LYS A 196 5.53 -19.51 2.83
N ASN A 197 4.37 -19.02 3.20
CA ASN A 197 3.74 -17.86 2.56
C ASN A 197 4.50 -16.56 2.82
N GLN A 198 5.07 -16.40 4.02
CA GLN A 198 5.93 -15.26 4.37
C GLN A 198 7.14 -15.14 3.42
N LYS A 199 7.74 -16.25 3.01
CA LYS A 199 8.89 -16.26 2.10
C LYS A 199 8.53 -16.00 0.63
N LEU A 200 7.27 -16.10 0.27
CA LEU A 200 6.76 -15.88 -1.09
C LEU A 200 6.19 -14.47 -1.30
N ALA A 201 5.81 -13.78 -0.22
CA ALA A 201 5.32 -12.41 -0.25
C ALA A 201 6.49 -11.41 -0.40
#